data_3b1cc7b65c153c779e6120fd65c11434
#
_entry.id   3b1cc7b65c153c779e6120fd65c11434
#
_cell.length_a   1.000
_cell.length_b   1.000
_cell.length_c   1.000
_cell.angle_alpha   90.00
_cell.angle_beta   90.00
_cell.angle_gamma   90.00
#
_symmetry.space_group_name_H-M   'P 1'
#
loop_
_entity.id
_entity.type
_entity.pdbx_description
1 polymer ?
#
loop_
_entity_poly.entity_id
_entity_poly.type
_entity_poly.pdbx_seq_one_letter_code
_entity_poly.pdbx_strand_id
1 'polypeptide(L)'
;MTLSWTKRLGGGQADCVWTDPPYGVSYEGKTKDKLTIQNDSGVDFQEVVADAFLQIVRCSKPGTPVYVAHADTARTFFQEAFEAAGCMFRENLVWVKNTIVLGHSDYQWKHEPILYGFTPGGAGRLGRGGAHWYGDNKQATVFEFDKPSRNAEHPTMKPVGLIEAMISNSCQPGGIVFDPFGGSGSTLIAAYDLKMRAVLCELDPRYGDVICRRFQEHTGIIPRCDGKEHDFTTE
;
A
#
# COMPACT_ATOMS: atom_id res chain seq x y z
N MET A 1 1.58 -24.96 -2.73
CA MET A 1 0.12 -24.88 -2.54
C MET A 1 -0.29 -23.42 -2.48
N THR A 2 -0.64 -22.83 -3.61
CA THR A 2 -1.10 -21.44 -3.68
C THR A 2 -2.57 -21.40 -3.25
N LEU A 3 -2.82 -21.03 -2.00
CA LEU A 3 -4.17 -20.65 -1.59
C LEU A 3 -4.62 -19.48 -2.48
N SER A 4 -5.73 -19.65 -3.22
CA SER A 4 -6.23 -18.59 -4.08
C SER A 4 -6.50 -17.34 -3.23
N TRP A 5 -5.96 -16.21 -3.63
CA TRP A 5 -6.09 -14.91 -2.97
C TRP A 5 -7.56 -14.54 -2.68
N THR A 6 -8.49 -14.98 -3.53
CA THR A 6 -9.93 -14.81 -3.33
C THR A 6 -10.46 -15.47 -2.05
N LYS A 7 -9.86 -16.57 -1.58
CA LYS A 7 -10.22 -17.17 -0.29
C LYS A 7 -9.79 -16.31 0.89
N ARG A 8 -8.65 -15.60 0.79
CA ARG A 8 -8.16 -14.71 1.85
C ARG A 8 -9.03 -13.45 2.00
N LEU A 9 -9.65 -12.98 0.93
CA LEU A 9 -10.64 -11.90 0.94
C LEU A 9 -11.99 -12.31 1.57
N GLY A 10 -12.10 -13.54 2.11
CA GLY A 10 -13.34 -14.04 2.69
C GLY A 10 -14.47 -14.21 1.67
N GLY A 11 -14.11 -14.48 0.39
CA GLY A 11 -15.07 -14.62 -0.72
C GLY A 11 -15.53 -13.29 -1.33
N GLY A 12 -15.03 -12.14 -0.82
CA GLY A 12 -15.28 -10.81 -1.39
C GLY A 12 -14.25 -10.43 -2.46
N GLN A 13 -14.40 -9.22 -2.99
CA GLN A 13 -13.43 -8.55 -3.86
C GLN A 13 -13.09 -7.19 -3.27
N ALA A 14 -11.88 -6.69 -3.53
CA ALA A 14 -11.46 -5.39 -3.06
C ALA A 14 -12.29 -4.26 -3.68
N ASP A 15 -12.62 -3.27 -2.85
CA ASP A 15 -13.26 -2.02 -3.23
C ASP A 15 -12.25 -0.91 -3.50
N CYS A 16 -11.06 -1.02 -2.91
CA CYS A 16 -9.93 -0.13 -3.10
C CYS A 16 -8.62 -0.89 -2.90
N VAL A 17 -7.57 -0.46 -3.58
CA VAL A 17 -6.21 -0.96 -3.37
C VAL A 17 -5.32 0.22 -3.02
N TRP A 18 -4.54 0.07 -1.95
CA TRP A 18 -3.42 0.94 -1.64
C TRP A 18 -2.20 0.08 -1.35
N THR A 19 -1.08 0.33 -1.98
CA THR A 19 0.08 -0.55 -1.86
C THR A 19 1.42 0.16 -2.04
N ASP A 20 2.45 -0.37 -1.37
CA ASP A 20 3.82 0.14 -1.35
C ASP A 20 4.80 -1.02 -1.65
N PRO A 21 4.88 -1.45 -2.92
CA PRO A 21 5.76 -2.56 -3.32
C PRO A 21 7.24 -2.20 -3.20
N PRO A 22 8.16 -3.18 -3.24
CA PRO A 22 9.59 -2.92 -3.31
C PRO A 22 9.93 -2.10 -4.56
N TYR A 23 10.95 -1.22 -4.44
CA TYR A 23 11.32 -0.27 -5.51
C TYR A 23 12.52 -0.71 -6.35
N GLY A 24 13.13 -1.84 -6.05
CA GLY A 24 14.33 -2.33 -6.74
C GLY A 24 15.61 -1.56 -6.40
N VAL A 25 15.64 -0.89 -5.26
CA VAL A 25 16.75 -0.01 -4.85
C VAL A 25 17.73 -0.66 -3.86
N SER A 26 17.61 -1.97 -3.64
CA SER A 26 18.46 -2.75 -2.71
C SER A 26 18.58 -2.11 -1.33
N TYR A 27 17.44 -1.80 -0.72
CA TYR A 27 17.40 -1.08 0.56
C TYR A 27 17.94 -1.95 1.71
N GLU A 28 19.03 -1.51 2.35
CA GLU A 28 19.49 -2.02 3.64
C GLU A 28 19.06 -1.09 4.78
N GLY A 29 18.28 -1.62 5.72
CA GLY A 29 17.94 -0.88 6.94
C GLY A 29 19.19 -0.52 7.75
N LYS A 30 19.27 0.75 8.21
CA LYS A 30 20.36 1.22 9.11
C LYS A 30 20.13 0.86 10.58
N THR A 31 19.20 -0.06 10.89
CA THR A 31 18.92 -0.54 12.24
C THR A 31 19.85 -1.70 12.63
N LYS A 32 19.98 -1.98 13.94
CA LYS A 32 20.84 -3.07 14.46
C LYS A 32 20.53 -4.43 13.83
N ASP A 33 19.27 -4.67 13.45
CA ASP A 33 18.81 -5.94 12.89
C ASP A 33 18.89 -6.00 11.35
N LYS A 34 19.42 -4.95 10.69
CA LYS A 34 19.62 -4.85 9.23
C LYS A 34 18.48 -5.50 8.44
N LEU A 35 17.23 -5.14 8.77
CA LEU A 35 16.07 -5.62 8.04
C LEU A 35 16.21 -5.21 6.57
N THR A 36 16.33 -6.20 5.70
CA THR A 36 16.37 -6.03 4.25
C THR A 36 14.99 -6.27 3.68
N ILE A 37 14.59 -5.47 2.70
CA ILE A 37 13.37 -5.75 1.94
C ILE A 37 13.70 -6.94 1.02
N GLN A 38 12.99 -8.06 1.20
CA GLN A 38 13.16 -9.22 0.33
C GLN A 38 12.70 -8.87 -1.10
N ASN A 39 13.44 -9.35 -2.10
CA ASN A 39 13.19 -9.11 -3.54
C ASN A 39 13.29 -7.63 -3.97
N ASP A 40 14.10 -6.80 -3.27
CA ASP A 40 14.31 -5.39 -3.62
C ASP A 40 15.51 -5.18 -4.58
N SER A 41 15.95 -6.21 -5.28
CA SER A 41 17.08 -6.09 -6.23
C SER A 41 16.96 -6.99 -7.44
N GLY A 42 17.41 -6.49 -8.60
CA GLY A 42 17.54 -7.26 -9.82
C GLY A 42 16.24 -7.46 -10.62
N VAL A 43 16.23 -8.47 -11.46
CA VAL A 43 15.09 -8.84 -12.33
C VAL A 43 13.91 -9.35 -11.49
N ASP A 44 14.18 -9.95 -10.34
CA ASP A 44 13.16 -10.59 -9.50
C ASP A 44 12.10 -9.60 -8.97
N PHE A 45 12.49 -8.34 -8.65
CA PHE A 45 11.51 -7.37 -8.15
C PHE A 45 10.48 -7.00 -9.24
N GLN A 46 10.91 -6.92 -10.51
CA GLN A 46 10.03 -6.57 -11.63
C GLN A 46 8.96 -7.64 -11.85
N GLU A 47 9.35 -8.91 -11.77
CA GLU A 47 8.42 -10.03 -11.89
C GLU A 47 7.43 -10.05 -10.71
N VAL A 48 7.92 -9.83 -9.49
CA VAL A 48 7.07 -9.77 -8.28
C VAL A 48 6.04 -8.64 -8.37
N VAL A 49 6.44 -7.45 -8.83
CA VAL A 49 5.53 -6.31 -8.98
C VAL A 49 4.51 -6.55 -10.11
N ALA A 50 4.95 -7.07 -11.26
CA ALA A 50 4.07 -7.40 -12.37
C ALA A 50 3.03 -8.46 -11.97
N ASP A 51 3.46 -9.53 -11.29
CA ASP A 51 2.56 -10.56 -10.76
C ASP A 51 1.58 -9.99 -9.73
N ALA A 52 2.04 -9.09 -8.86
CA ALA A 52 1.17 -8.43 -7.88
C ALA A 52 0.06 -7.61 -8.56
N PHE A 53 0.36 -6.89 -9.66
CA PHE A 53 -0.67 -6.16 -10.40
C PHE A 53 -1.70 -7.12 -11.05
N LEU A 54 -1.26 -8.26 -11.57
CA LEU A 54 -2.20 -9.29 -12.05
C LEU A 54 -3.08 -9.83 -10.92
N GLN A 55 -2.54 -10.01 -9.70
CA GLN A 55 -3.34 -10.43 -8.56
C GLN A 55 -4.29 -9.32 -8.08
N ILE A 56 -3.87 -8.06 -8.10
CA ILE A 56 -4.74 -6.92 -7.82
C ILE A 56 -5.97 -6.95 -8.74
N VAL A 57 -5.77 -7.13 -10.04
CA VAL A 57 -6.88 -7.23 -11.00
C VAL A 57 -7.81 -8.40 -10.67
N ARG A 58 -7.27 -9.57 -10.34
CA ARG A 58 -8.07 -10.79 -10.02
C ARG A 58 -8.83 -10.67 -8.71
N CYS A 59 -8.31 -9.93 -7.75
CA CYS A 59 -8.87 -9.80 -6.40
C CYS A 59 -9.81 -8.61 -6.23
N SER A 60 -9.87 -7.72 -7.22
CA SER A 60 -10.63 -6.47 -7.15
C SER A 60 -11.90 -6.53 -7.96
N LYS A 61 -12.87 -5.69 -7.62
CA LYS A 61 -14.05 -5.44 -8.45
C LYS A 61 -13.64 -4.72 -9.74
N PRO A 62 -14.42 -4.83 -10.82
CA PRO A 62 -14.19 -4.03 -12.01
C PRO A 62 -14.22 -2.54 -11.72
N GLY A 63 -13.21 -1.78 -12.18
CA GLY A 63 -13.09 -0.34 -11.96
C GLY A 63 -12.67 0.06 -10.54
N THR A 64 -12.11 -0.86 -9.76
CA THR A 64 -11.57 -0.57 -8.42
C THR A 64 -10.44 0.44 -8.50
N PRO A 65 -10.47 1.51 -7.68
CA PRO A 65 -9.36 2.47 -7.55
C PRO A 65 -8.11 1.79 -6.98
N VAL A 66 -6.95 2.10 -7.58
CA VAL A 66 -5.65 1.55 -7.18
C VAL A 66 -4.66 2.69 -6.99
N TYR A 67 -4.01 2.70 -5.83
CA TYR A 67 -2.92 3.60 -5.46
C TYR A 67 -1.65 2.79 -5.27
N VAL A 68 -0.57 3.16 -5.97
CA VAL A 68 0.71 2.46 -5.90
C VAL A 68 1.82 3.46 -5.61
N ALA A 69 2.38 3.42 -4.40
CA ALA A 69 3.58 4.18 -4.10
C ALA A 69 4.78 3.58 -4.84
N HIS A 70 5.68 4.41 -5.36
CA HIS A 70 6.85 3.94 -6.07
C HIS A 70 8.01 4.96 -6.02
N ALA A 71 9.23 4.52 -6.35
CA ALA A 71 10.33 5.45 -6.57
C ALA A 71 10.15 6.17 -7.91
N ASP A 72 10.44 7.47 -7.95
CA ASP A 72 10.35 8.25 -9.20
C ASP A 72 11.29 7.71 -10.29
N THR A 73 12.45 7.19 -9.91
CA THR A 73 13.42 6.55 -10.82
C THR A 73 12.89 5.27 -11.47
N ALA A 74 11.90 4.61 -10.87
CA ALA A 74 11.28 3.39 -11.40
C ALA A 74 9.90 3.65 -12.03
N ARG A 75 9.47 4.91 -12.14
CA ARG A 75 8.12 5.29 -12.57
C ARG A 75 7.68 4.65 -13.88
N THR A 76 8.54 4.67 -14.89
CA THR A 76 8.22 4.10 -16.22
C THR A 76 7.87 2.62 -16.10
N PHE A 77 8.70 1.85 -15.40
CA PHE A 77 8.44 0.43 -15.15
C PHE A 77 7.10 0.20 -14.42
N PHE A 78 6.83 0.96 -13.35
CA PHE A 78 5.59 0.80 -12.59
C PHE A 78 4.36 1.09 -13.45
N GLN A 79 4.39 2.14 -14.26
CA GLN A 79 3.28 2.48 -15.14
C GLN A 79 3.08 1.42 -16.23
N GLU A 80 4.16 0.99 -16.91
CA GLU A 80 4.11 -0.03 -17.95
C GLU A 80 3.58 -1.38 -17.40
N ALA A 81 4.07 -1.82 -16.24
CA ALA A 81 3.60 -3.04 -15.60
C ALA A 81 2.12 -2.95 -15.17
N PHE A 82 1.69 -1.79 -14.67
CA PHE A 82 0.30 -1.52 -14.31
C PHE A 82 -0.64 -1.60 -15.52
N GLU A 83 -0.27 -0.96 -16.62
CA GLU A 83 -1.01 -0.97 -17.89
C GLU A 83 -1.00 -2.35 -18.54
N ALA A 84 0.13 -3.07 -18.47
CA ALA A 84 0.24 -4.45 -18.98
C ALA A 84 -0.66 -5.43 -18.23
N ALA A 85 -0.96 -5.20 -16.94
CA ALA A 85 -1.94 -5.96 -16.18
C ALA A 85 -3.41 -5.63 -16.59
N GLY A 86 -3.61 -4.68 -17.51
CA GLY A 86 -4.92 -4.23 -18.00
C GLY A 86 -5.52 -3.09 -17.17
N CYS A 87 -4.79 -2.56 -16.23
CA CYS A 87 -5.23 -1.41 -15.43
C CYS A 87 -5.16 -0.11 -16.24
N MET A 88 -6.03 0.83 -15.91
CA MET A 88 -6.09 2.15 -16.53
C MET A 88 -5.34 3.16 -15.67
N PHE A 89 -4.20 3.65 -16.10
CA PHE A 89 -3.51 4.78 -15.48
C PHE A 89 -4.37 6.05 -15.58
N ARG A 90 -4.47 6.79 -14.50
CA ARG A 90 -5.28 8.01 -14.43
C ARG A 90 -4.45 9.26 -14.17
N GLU A 91 -3.73 9.27 -13.06
CA GLU A 91 -2.97 10.43 -12.59
C GLU A 91 -1.76 9.97 -11.79
N ASN A 92 -0.73 10.81 -11.70
CA ASN A 92 0.35 10.65 -10.77
C ASN A 92 0.13 11.62 -9.60
N LEU A 93 -0.04 11.09 -8.41
CA LEU A 93 -0.15 11.85 -7.16
C LEU A 93 1.24 11.99 -6.55
N VAL A 94 1.43 13.00 -5.71
CA VAL A 94 2.72 13.30 -5.11
C VAL A 94 2.57 13.47 -3.60
N TRP A 95 3.25 12.64 -2.83
CA TRP A 95 3.44 12.88 -1.40
C TRP A 95 4.67 13.74 -1.17
N VAL A 96 4.48 14.94 -0.63
CA VAL A 96 5.55 15.86 -0.21
C VAL A 96 5.87 15.62 1.26
N LYS A 97 7.15 15.39 1.55
CA LYS A 97 7.67 15.15 2.89
C LYS A 97 8.09 16.46 3.55
N ASN A 98 8.09 16.51 4.89
CA ASN A 98 8.62 17.63 5.65
C ASN A 98 10.14 17.76 5.55
N THR A 99 10.86 16.65 5.26
CA THR A 99 12.33 16.60 5.17
C THR A 99 12.80 16.02 3.84
N ILE A 100 13.97 16.47 3.39
CA ILE A 100 14.66 15.87 2.23
C ILE A 100 15.27 14.52 2.61
N VAL A 101 15.44 13.66 1.61
CA VAL A 101 16.20 12.41 1.70
C VAL A 101 17.55 12.65 1.03
N LEU A 102 18.62 12.63 1.83
CA LEU A 102 19.98 12.80 1.32
C LEU A 102 20.37 11.59 0.45
N GLY A 103 20.89 11.87 -0.72
CA GLY A 103 21.36 10.89 -1.70
C GLY A 103 22.50 11.46 -2.54
N HIS A 104 22.90 10.76 -3.59
CA HIS A 104 23.98 11.15 -4.50
C HIS A 104 23.51 11.97 -5.70
N SER A 105 22.21 12.30 -5.78
CA SER A 105 21.64 13.11 -6.88
C SER A 105 21.93 14.60 -6.64
N ASP A 106 21.95 15.38 -7.74
CA ASP A 106 22.12 16.85 -7.68
C ASP A 106 21.01 17.52 -6.87
N TYR A 107 19.77 17.04 -7.05
CA TYR A 107 18.61 17.48 -6.25
C TYR A 107 18.22 16.38 -5.26
N GLN A 108 17.96 16.79 -4.02
CA GLN A 108 17.58 15.86 -2.96
C GLN A 108 16.07 15.61 -2.99
N TRP A 109 15.68 14.34 -2.87
CA TRP A 109 14.29 13.92 -2.92
C TRP A 109 13.51 14.42 -1.71
N LYS A 110 12.45 15.18 -1.94
CA LYS A 110 11.51 15.65 -0.93
C LYS A 110 10.10 15.10 -1.13
N HIS A 111 9.90 14.30 -2.15
CA HIS A 111 8.61 13.71 -2.47
C HIS A 111 8.72 12.23 -2.83
N GLU A 112 7.58 11.55 -2.85
CA GLU A 112 7.39 10.24 -3.45
C GLU A 112 6.16 10.28 -4.36
N PRO A 113 6.24 9.76 -5.58
CA PRO A 113 5.11 9.65 -6.48
C PRO A 113 4.22 8.46 -6.08
N ILE A 114 2.92 8.60 -6.37
CA ILE A 114 1.92 7.56 -6.17
C ILE A 114 1.10 7.46 -7.45
N LEU A 115 1.24 6.36 -8.15
CA LEU A 115 0.43 6.06 -9.32
C LEU A 115 -1.02 5.84 -8.90
N TYR A 116 -1.95 6.50 -9.55
CA TYR A 116 -3.39 6.34 -9.35
C TYR A 116 -4.06 5.89 -10.63
N GLY A 117 -4.93 4.91 -10.52
CA GLY A 117 -5.66 4.38 -11.64
C GLY A 117 -6.78 3.42 -11.23
N PHE A 118 -7.24 2.60 -12.16
CA PHE A 118 -8.37 1.70 -11.96
C PHE A 118 -8.10 0.32 -12.55
N THR A 119 -8.64 -0.71 -11.91
CA THR A 119 -8.68 -2.05 -12.50
C THR A 119 -9.59 -2.07 -13.75
N PRO A 120 -9.39 -3.02 -14.69
CA PRO A 120 -10.19 -3.11 -15.91
C PRO A 120 -11.66 -3.41 -15.64
N GLY A 121 -12.51 -3.20 -16.65
CA GLY A 121 -13.92 -3.60 -16.68
C GLY A 121 -14.88 -2.69 -15.93
N GLY A 122 -14.45 -1.54 -15.41
CA GLY A 122 -15.33 -0.56 -14.78
C GLY A 122 -16.30 0.05 -15.80
N ALA A 123 -17.58 0.15 -15.43
CA ALA A 123 -18.62 0.74 -16.26
C ALA A 123 -18.84 2.21 -15.93
N GLY A 124 -19.11 3.01 -16.96
CA GLY A 124 -19.41 4.43 -16.82
C GLY A 124 -18.17 5.29 -16.49
N ARG A 125 -18.41 6.43 -15.85
CA ARG A 125 -17.34 7.34 -15.43
C ARG A 125 -16.68 6.84 -14.16
N LEU A 126 -15.35 6.68 -14.18
CA LEU A 126 -14.52 6.35 -13.01
C LEU A 126 -13.89 7.62 -12.42
N GLY A 127 -13.63 7.61 -11.12
CA GLY A 127 -13.09 8.75 -10.40
C GLY A 127 -14.12 9.85 -10.14
N ARG A 128 -13.67 11.09 -10.03
CA ARG A 128 -14.50 12.24 -9.64
C ARG A 128 -15.77 12.36 -10.47
N GLY A 129 -16.93 12.35 -9.78
CA GLY A 129 -18.25 12.39 -10.40
C GLY A 129 -18.72 11.07 -11.00
N GLY A 130 -18.07 9.96 -10.70
CA GLY A 130 -18.43 8.62 -11.12
C GLY A 130 -18.43 7.61 -9.98
N ALA A 131 -18.46 6.33 -10.31
CA ALA A 131 -18.37 5.24 -9.35
C ALA A 131 -16.99 5.25 -8.63
N HIS A 132 -16.99 4.77 -7.39
CA HIS A 132 -15.81 4.68 -6.55
C HIS A 132 -15.11 6.02 -6.24
N TRP A 133 -15.85 7.13 -6.28
CA TRP A 133 -15.37 8.42 -5.83
C TRP A 133 -16.28 9.03 -4.78
N TYR A 134 -15.76 9.20 -3.58
CA TYR A 134 -16.44 9.72 -2.41
C TYR A 134 -15.83 11.03 -1.90
N GLY A 135 -14.72 11.45 -2.51
CA GLY A 135 -14.07 12.72 -2.23
C GLY A 135 -14.81 13.93 -2.81
N ASP A 136 -14.49 15.09 -2.31
CA ASP A 136 -15.02 16.37 -2.81
C ASP A 136 -14.27 16.88 -4.05
N ASN A 137 -14.64 18.10 -4.50
CA ASN A 137 -14.03 18.75 -5.65
C ASN A 137 -12.70 19.48 -5.32
N LYS A 138 -12.24 19.46 -4.07
CA LYS A 138 -11.03 20.16 -3.62
C LYS A 138 -9.81 19.25 -3.56
N GLN A 139 -10.00 17.95 -3.83
CA GLN A 139 -8.90 16.99 -3.85
C GLN A 139 -7.87 17.39 -4.91
N ALA A 140 -6.62 17.46 -4.50
CA ALA A 140 -5.48 17.84 -5.34
C ALA A 140 -4.52 16.65 -5.52
N THR A 141 -3.63 16.75 -6.49
CA THR A 141 -2.63 15.72 -6.78
C THR A 141 -1.43 15.77 -5.82
N VAL A 142 -1.35 16.77 -4.94
CA VAL A 142 -0.25 16.96 -3.99
C VAL A 142 -0.78 16.78 -2.57
N PHE A 143 -0.11 15.91 -1.82
CA PHE A 143 -0.39 15.57 -0.43
C PHE A 143 0.80 15.91 0.44
N GLU A 144 0.62 16.77 1.42
CA GLU A 144 1.64 17.16 2.37
C GLU A 144 1.42 16.43 3.70
N PHE A 145 2.29 15.48 4.00
CA PHE A 145 2.29 14.72 5.25
C PHE A 145 3.71 14.56 5.77
N ASP A 146 3.88 14.75 7.04
CA ASP A 146 5.16 14.53 7.70
C ASP A 146 5.60 13.08 7.55
N LYS A 147 6.86 12.88 7.20
CA LYS A 147 7.46 11.55 7.25
C LYS A 147 7.44 11.09 8.71
N PRO A 148 6.94 9.87 9.02
CA PRO A 148 6.99 9.34 10.36
C PRO A 148 8.40 9.39 10.92
N SER A 149 8.53 9.81 12.19
CA SER A 149 9.82 9.76 12.89
C SER A 149 10.33 8.33 12.85
N ARG A 150 11.64 8.15 12.65
CA ARG A 150 12.25 6.82 12.60
C ARG A 150 11.95 6.07 13.88
N ASN A 151 11.12 5.06 13.78
CA ASN A 151 10.98 4.03 14.78
C ASN A 151 12.07 2.98 14.53
N ALA A 152 12.64 2.40 15.58
CA ALA A 152 13.66 1.34 15.46
C ALA A 152 13.13 0.12 14.67
N GLU A 153 11.81 -0.03 14.62
CA GLU A 153 11.11 -1.18 14.05
C GLU A 153 10.82 -1.07 12.53
N HIS A 154 10.76 0.13 11.94
CA HIS A 154 10.47 0.25 10.50
C HIS A 154 11.00 1.55 9.88
N PRO A 155 12.04 1.48 9.04
CA PRO A 155 12.68 2.67 8.45
C PRO A 155 11.90 3.33 7.32
N THR A 156 10.90 2.66 6.72
CA THR A 156 10.22 3.09 5.50
C THR A 156 8.70 3.18 5.61
N MET A 157 8.18 3.44 6.83
CA MET A 157 6.73 3.57 7.03
C MET A 157 6.12 4.71 6.22
N LYS A 158 4.98 4.43 5.57
CA LYS A 158 4.11 5.47 5.04
C LYS A 158 3.25 6.08 6.14
N PRO A 159 3.00 7.40 6.12
CA PRO A 159 2.09 8.03 7.07
C PRO A 159 0.68 7.44 6.96
N VAL A 160 0.09 7.06 8.09
CA VAL A 160 -1.30 6.55 8.14
C VAL A 160 -2.25 7.59 7.53
N GLY A 161 -2.15 8.87 7.94
CA GLY A 161 -2.99 9.94 7.42
C GLY A 161 -2.90 10.16 5.90
N LEU A 162 -1.74 9.87 5.27
CA LEU A 162 -1.62 9.90 3.81
C LEU A 162 -2.50 8.83 3.15
N ILE A 163 -2.47 7.62 3.71
CA ILE A 163 -3.27 6.49 3.21
C ILE A 163 -4.74 6.78 3.42
N GLU A 164 -5.13 7.25 4.61
CA GLU A 164 -6.50 7.65 4.94
C GLU A 164 -7.06 8.67 3.97
N ALA A 165 -6.29 9.74 3.67
CA ALA A 165 -6.70 10.79 2.75
C ALA A 165 -7.00 10.24 1.34
N MET A 166 -6.28 9.21 0.90
CA MET A 166 -6.48 8.60 -0.41
C MET A 166 -7.62 7.58 -0.41
N ILE A 167 -7.62 6.62 0.51
CA ILE A 167 -8.62 5.55 0.51
C ILE A 167 -10.02 6.06 0.87
N SER A 168 -10.14 7.12 1.70
CA SER A 168 -11.43 7.75 1.98
C SER A 168 -12.10 8.36 0.76
N ASN A 169 -11.31 8.81 -0.23
CA ASN A 169 -11.84 9.29 -1.51
C ASN A 169 -12.37 8.16 -2.40
N SER A 170 -12.00 6.90 -2.14
CA SER A 170 -12.18 5.78 -3.06
C SER A 170 -12.88 4.56 -2.48
N CYS A 171 -13.10 4.52 -1.17
CA CYS A 171 -13.75 3.42 -0.46
C CYS A 171 -14.65 3.94 0.64
N GLN A 172 -15.78 3.28 0.85
CA GLN A 172 -16.73 3.61 1.93
C GLN A 172 -16.47 2.74 3.17
N PRO A 173 -16.95 3.16 4.35
CA PRO A 173 -16.98 2.31 5.53
C PRO A 173 -17.63 0.94 5.23
N GLY A 174 -17.00 -0.12 5.74
CA GLY A 174 -17.39 -1.51 5.45
C GLY A 174 -16.80 -2.10 4.15
N GLY A 175 -16.25 -1.27 3.26
CA GLY A 175 -15.56 -1.72 2.06
C GLY A 175 -14.23 -2.42 2.37
N ILE A 176 -13.68 -3.13 1.37
CA ILE A 176 -12.44 -3.90 1.49
C ILE A 176 -11.30 -3.15 0.83
N VAL A 177 -10.27 -2.83 1.60
CA VAL A 177 -8.98 -2.31 1.12
C VAL A 177 -8.00 -3.49 1.02
N PHE A 178 -7.38 -3.66 -0.13
CA PHE A 178 -6.39 -4.71 -0.37
C PHE A 178 -5.00 -4.12 -0.52
N ASP A 179 -4.02 -4.75 0.15
CA ASP A 179 -2.60 -4.39 0.06
C ASP A 179 -1.76 -5.66 -0.06
N PRO A 180 -1.22 -5.97 -1.25
CA PRO A 180 -0.37 -7.13 -1.44
C PRO A 180 1.04 -7.01 -0.81
N PHE A 181 1.42 -5.83 -0.30
CA PHE A 181 2.73 -5.58 0.33
C PHE A 181 2.53 -4.87 1.68
N GLY A 182 2.06 -5.61 2.68
CA GLY A 182 1.61 -5.08 3.97
C GLY A 182 2.66 -4.29 4.75
N GLY A 183 3.94 -4.64 4.61
CA GLY A 183 5.06 -3.96 5.24
C GLY A 183 4.86 -3.79 6.74
N SER A 184 4.76 -2.54 7.20
CA SER A 184 4.53 -2.22 8.61
C SER A 184 3.06 -2.17 9.03
N GLY A 185 2.10 -2.41 8.13
CA GLY A 185 0.67 -2.40 8.43
C GLY A 185 0.01 -1.02 8.48
N SER A 186 0.63 0.01 7.90
CA SER A 186 0.01 1.35 7.88
C SER A 186 -1.34 1.34 7.17
N THR A 187 -1.50 0.52 6.13
CA THR A 187 -2.78 0.32 5.42
C THR A 187 -3.86 -0.31 6.32
N LEU A 188 -3.48 -1.25 7.20
CA LEU A 188 -4.41 -1.86 8.15
C LEU A 188 -4.95 -0.83 9.13
N ILE A 189 -4.07 -0.01 9.70
CA ILE A 189 -4.44 1.03 10.66
C ILE A 189 -5.36 2.06 9.99
N ALA A 190 -4.99 2.58 8.82
CA ALA A 190 -5.78 3.55 8.05
C ALA A 190 -7.18 3.02 7.72
N ALA A 191 -7.28 1.78 7.27
CA ALA A 191 -8.56 1.16 6.97
C ALA A 191 -9.42 0.97 8.23
N TYR A 192 -8.81 0.56 9.34
CA TYR A 192 -9.51 0.40 10.61
C TYR A 192 -10.10 1.72 11.12
N ASP A 193 -9.32 2.80 11.12
CA ASP A 193 -9.75 4.13 11.56
C ASP A 193 -10.93 4.66 10.73
N LEU A 194 -10.95 4.34 9.44
CA LEU A 194 -12.04 4.65 8.51
C LEU A 194 -13.20 3.63 8.51
N LYS A 195 -13.19 2.66 9.46
CA LYS A 195 -14.22 1.60 9.54
C LYS A 195 -14.34 0.75 8.27
N MET A 196 -13.24 0.59 7.56
CA MET A 196 -13.10 -0.32 6.43
C MET A 196 -12.50 -1.65 6.89
N ARG A 197 -12.53 -2.65 6.03
CA ARG A 197 -11.83 -3.93 6.22
C ARG A 197 -10.53 -3.88 5.43
N ALA A 198 -9.43 -4.31 6.01
CA ALA A 198 -8.18 -4.48 5.27
C ALA A 198 -7.84 -5.96 5.09
N VAL A 199 -7.25 -6.27 3.94
CA VAL A 199 -6.61 -7.56 3.66
C VAL A 199 -5.21 -7.27 3.18
N LEU A 200 -4.23 -7.66 3.97
CA LEU A 200 -2.81 -7.46 3.71
C LEU A 200 -2.12 -8.78 3.43
N CYS A 201 -1.08 -8.71 2.62
CA CYS A 201 -0.13 -9.80 2.44
C CYS A 201 1.26 -9.31 2.80
N GLU A 202 1.97 -10.13 3.54
CA GLU A 202 3.35 -9.87 3.91
C GLU A 202 4.15 -11.16 3.74
N LEU A 203 5.31 -11.05 3.13
CA LEU A 203 6.18 -12.19 2.85
C LEU A 203 7.06 -12.53 4.04
N ASP A 204 7.56 -11.51 4.74
CA ASP A 204 8.43 -11.70 5.90
C ASP A 204 7.59 -11.84 7.18
N PRO A 205 7.62 -13.00 7.85
CA PRO A 205 6.86 -13.21 9.08
C PRO A 205 7.20 -12.22 10.19
N ARG A 206 8.43 -11.69 10.23
CA ARG A 206 8.83 -10.66 11.21
C ARG A 206 8.03 -9.37 11.03
N TYR A 207 7.75 -8.98 9.78
CA TYR A 207 6.84 -7.87 9.51
C TYR A 207 5.39 -8.21 9.81
N GLY A 208 5.00 -9.47 9.69
CA GLY A 208 3.70 -9.95 10.18
C GLY A 208 3.52 -9.66 11.67
N ASP A 209 4.54 -9.92 12.50
CA ASP A 209 4.53 -9.62 13.93
C ASP A 209 4.49 -8.11 14.19
N VAL A 210 5.23 -7.31 13.41
CA VAL A 210 5.18 -5.84 13.48
C VAL A 210 3.78 -5.31 13.17
N ILE A 211 3.11 -5.84 12.14
CA ILE A 211 1.73 -5.47 11.80
C ILE A 211 0.80 -5.74 12.98
N CYS A 212 0.87 -6.94 13.56
CA CYS A 212 0.03 -7.34 14.68
C CYS A 212 0.28 -6.48 15.91
N ARG A 213 1.54 -6.25 16.28
CA ARG A 213 1.93 -5.41 17.43
C ARG A 213 1.42 -3.98 17.25
N ARG A 214 1.71 -3.33 16.14
CA ARG A 214 1.25 -1.97 15.85
C ARG A 214 -0.26 -1.84 15.86
N PHE A 215 -0.97 -2.81 15.30
CA PHE A 215 -2.42 -2.82 15.33
C PHE A 215 -2.96 -2.98 16.76
N GLN A 216 -2.37 -3.87 17.55
CA GLN A 216 -2.74 -4.06 18.96
C GLN A 216 -2.48 -2.80 19.80
N GLU A 217 -1.30 -2.17 19.62
CA GLU A 217 -0.97 -0.91 20.30
C GLU A 217 -1.93 0.23 19.94
N HIS A 218 -2.32 0.32 18.66
CA HIS A 218 -3.22 1.36 18.17
C HIS A 218 -4.67 1.17 18.64
N THR A 219 -5.15 -0.08 18.66
CA THR A 219 -6.58 -0.38 18.85
C THR A 219 -6.92 -0.98 20.21
N GLY A 220 -5.94 -1.54 20.93
CA GLY A 220 -6.15 -2.37 22.11
C GLY A 220 -6.73 -3.76 21.81
N ILE A 221 -6.94 -4.11 20.54
CA ILE A 221 -7.49 -5.41 20.13
C ILE A 221 -6.36 -6.42 20.06
N ILE A 222 -6.51 -7.55 20.78
CA ILE A 222 -5.55 -8.65 20.71
C ILE A 222 -5.74 -9.41 19.40
N PRO A 223 -4.70 -9.49 18.54
CA PRO A 223 -4.76 -10.24 17.28
C PRO A 223 -4.98 -11.74 17.51
N ARG A 224 -5.44 -12.43 16.46
CA ARG A 224 -5.60 -13.89 16.50
C ARG A 224 -4.70 -14.55 15.46
N CYS A 225 -3.87 -15.47 15.92
CA CYS A 225 -3.07 -16.35 15.09
C CYS A 225 -3.72 -17.74 15.09
N ASP A 226 -4.10 -18.24 13.91
CA ASP A 226 -4.83 -19.53 13.76
C ASP A 226 -6.05 -19.66 14.68
N GLY A 227 -6.78 -18.55 14.87
CA GLY A 227 -8.00 -18.48 15.68
C GLY A 227 -7.77 -18.37 17.19
N LYS A 228 -6.52 -18.36 17.66
CA LYS A 228 -6.16 -18.15 19.06
C LYS A 228 -5.64 -16.73 19.27
N GLU A 229 -6.01 -16.12 20.39
CA GLU A 229 -5.48 -14.82 20.80
C GLU A 229 -3.98 -14.91 21.08
N HIS A 230 -3.23 -13.94 20.60
CA HIS A 230 -1.79 -13.83 20.79
C HIS A 230 -1.44 -12.37 21.09
N ASP A 231 -0.85 -12.12 22.26
CA ASP A 231 -0.46 -10.78 22.68
C ASP A 231 0.94 -10.46 22.17
N PHE A 232 1.02 -9.57 21.19
CA PHE A 232 2.26 -9.14 20.56
C PHE A 232 2.98 -8.00 21.30
N THR A 233 2.41 -7.48 22.39
CA THR A 233 3.02 -6.38 23.18
C THR A 233 3.92 -6.88 24.29
N THR A 234 3.88 -8.17 24.60
CA THR A 234 4.62 -8.80 25.70
C THR A 234 5.92 -9.51 25.29
N GLU A 235 6.29 -9.42 24.00
CA GLU A 235 7.51 -10.03 23.44
C GLU A 235 8.65 -9.04 23.26
#